data_4018a8ea6f0f85e080e599b590a70169
#
_entry.id   4018a8ea6f0f85e080e599b590a70169
#
_cell.length_a   1.000
_cell.length_b   1.000
_cell.length_c   1.000
_cell.angle_alpha   90.00
_cell.angle_beta   90.00
_cell.angle_gamma   90.00
#
_symmetry.space_group_name_H-M   'P 1'
#
loop_
_entity.id
_entity.type
_entity.pdbx_description
1 polymer ?
#
loop_
_entity_poly.entity_id
_entity_poly.type
_entity_poly.pdbx_seq_one_letter_code
_entity_poly.pdbx_strand_id
1 'polypeptide(L)'
;MSTTEDFANVWDALADSKEEAASLRARAQLMREITEVVATAGWTQTEAGRHCGLTQPRVSDLMRGRVSRFSLDALVDIATKLGLRVTLAITPA
;
A
#
# COMPACT_ATOMS: atom_id res chain seq x y z
N MET A 1 -9.70 -21.97 -0.74
CA MET A 1 -8.78 -21.07 -1.45
C MET A 1 -8.05 -20.18 -0.47
N SER A 2 -6.80 -19.89 -0.74
CA SER A 2 -6.03 -18.98 0.13
C SER A 2 -6.44 -17.54 -0.13
N THR A 3 -6.36 -16.70 0.90
CA THR A 3 -6.63 -15.26 0.78
C THR A 3 -5.71 -14.59 -0.24
N THR A 4 -4.46 -15.04 -0.33
CA THR A 4 -3.47 -14.50 -1.27
C THR A 4 -3.89 -14.76 -2.72
N GLU A 5 -4.41 -15.94 -3.01
CA GLU A 5 -4.86 -16.30 -4.34
C GLU A 5 -6.08 -15.47 -4.77
N ASP A 6 -7.07 -15.32 -3.87
CA ASP A 6 -8.24 -14.49 -4.13
C ASP A 6 -7.84 -13.02 -4.35
N PHE A 7 -6.91 -12.52 -3.57
CA PHE A 7 -6.39 -11.16 -3.69
C PHE A 7 -5.74 -10.93 -5.06
N ALA A 8 -4.92 -11.88 -5.52
CA ALA A 8 -4.28 -11.77 -6.84
C ALA A 8 -5.30 -11.75 -7.96
N ASN A 9 -6.34 -12.59 -7.87
CA ASN A 9 -7.40 -12.65 -8.88
C ASN A 9 -8.19 -11.35 -8.95
N VAL A 10 -8.45 -10.71 -7.81
CA VAL A 10 -9.15 -9.41 -7.78
C VAL A 10 -8.37 -8.35 -8.57
N TRP A 11 -7.05 -8.25 -8.33
CA TRP A 11 -6.22 -7.26 -9.02
C TRP A 11 -6.09 -7.57 -10.51
N ASP A 12 -5.99 -8.85 -10.89
CA ASP A 12 -5.96 -9.25 -12.29
C ASP A 12 -7.25 -8.87 -13.02
N ALA A 13 -8.39 -8.99 -12.35
CA ALA A 13 -9.68 -8.64 -12.92
C ALA A 13 -9.86 -7.12 -13.09
N LEU A 14 -9.22 -6.30 -12.25
CA LEU A 14 -9.34 -4.85 -12.28
C LEU A 14 -8.32 -4.16 -13.17
N ALA A 15 -7.25 -4.85 -13.54
CA ALA A 15 -6.15 -4.28 -14.29
C ALA A 15 -6.34 -4.46 -15.79
N ASP A 16 -5.84 -3.50 -16.60
CA ASP A 16 -5.90 -3.56 -18.05
C ASP A 16 -4.80 -4.45 -18.65
N SER A 17 -3.76 -4.79 -17.87
CA SER A 17 -2.62 -5.56 -18.34
C SER A 17 -1.99 -6.35 -17.19
N LYS A 18 -1.13 -7.31 -17.54
CA LYS A 18 -0.36 -8.06 -16.54
C LYS A 18 0.61 -7.14 -15.79
N GLU A 19 1.18 -6.18 -16.48
CA GLU A 19 2.11 -5.20 -15.89
C GLU A 19 1.39 -4.32 -14.88
N GLU A 20 0.19 -3.86 -15.22
CA GLU A 20 -0.61 -3.08 -14.30
C GLU A 20 -1.05 -3.91 -13.09
N ALA A 21 -1.46 -5.17 -13.32
CA ALA A 21 -1.83 -6.06 -12.23
C ALA A 21 -0.66 -6.28 -11.26
N ALA A 22 0.55 -6.49 -11.79
CA ALA A 22 1.75 -6.65 -10.97
C ALA A 22 2.05 -5.39 -10.14
N SER A 23 1.93 -4.22 -10.74
CA SER A 23 2.11 -2.95 -10.08
C SER A 23 1.08 -2.74 -8.96
N LEU A 24 -0.18 -3.03 -9.23
CA LEU A 24 -1.25 -2.92 -8.24
C LEU A 24 -1.03 -3.87 -7.06
N ARG A 25 -0.62 -5.11 -7.33
CA ARG A 25 -0.32 -6.07 -6.26
C ARG A 25 0.80 -5.58 -5.35
N ALA A 26 1.89 -5.07 -5.94
CA ALA A 26 3.02 -4.57 -5.16
C ALA A 26 2.61 -3.37 -4.31
N ARG A 27 1.87 -2.43 -4.89
CA ARG A 27 1.38 -1.25 -4.17
C ARG A 27 0.41 -1.62 -3.06
N ALA A 28 -0.49 -2.57 -3.32
CA ALA A 28 -1.46 -3.01 -2.33
C ALA A 28 -0.79 -3.70 -1.14
N GLN A 29 0.23 -4.50 -1.40
CA GLN A 29 0.99 -5.16 -0.33
C GLN A 29 1.69 -4.12 0.55
N LEU A 30 2.36 -3.15 -0.06
CA LEU A 30 3.07 -2.11 0.66
C LEU A 30 2.09 -1.22 1.45
N MET A 31 0.97 -0.87 0.85
CA MET A 31 -0.08 -0.09 1.52
C MET A 31 -0.62 -0.83 2.75
N ARG A 32 -0.81 -2.14 2.65
CA ARG A 32 -1.28 -2.94 3.78
C ARG A 32 -0.28 -2.90 4.94
N GLU A 33 1.01 -3.02 4.67
CA GLU A 33 2.04 -2.94 5.70
C GLU A 33 2.05 -1.55 6.37
N ILE A 34 1.89 -0.50 5.58
CA ILE A 34 1.82 0.88 6.09
C ILE A 34 0.59 1.07 6.98
N THR A 35 -0.57 0.63 6.52
CA THR A 35 -1.82 0.80 7.29
C THR A 35 -1.79 -0.01 8.58
N GLU A 36 -1.12 -1.14 8.59
CA GLU A 36 -0.94 -1.93 9.81
C GLU A 36 -0.11 -1.18 10.84
N VAL A 37 0.96 -0.51 10.43
CA VAL A 37 1.76 0.33 11.33
C VAL A 37 0.91 1.44 11.94
N VAL A 38 0.13 2.13 11.12
CA VAL A 38 -0.75 3.22 11.57
C VAL A 38 -1.78 2.71 12.57
N ALA A 39 -2.41 1.57 12.27
CA ALA A 39 -3.42 0.97 13.14
C ALA A 39 -2.82 0.52 14.47
N THR A 40 -1.66 -0.13 14.44
CA THR A 40 -0.99 -0.62 15.64
C THR A 40 -0.53 0.55 16.52
N ALA A 41 -0.09 1.65 15.92
CA ALA A 41 0.32 2.84 16.65
C ALA A 41 -0.86 3.55 17.33
N GLY A 42 -2.09 3.30 16.88
CA GLY A 42 -3.27 3.94 17.43
C GLY A 42 -3.37 5.42 17.12
N TRP A 43 -2.74 5.87 16.03
CA TRP A 43 -2.75 7.29 15.66
C TRP A 43 -4.11 7.73 15.15
N THR A 44 -4.46 8.97 15.46
CA THR A 44 -5.54 9.67 14.78
C THR A 44 -5.13 9.96 13.34
N GLN A 45 -6.08 10.34 12.47
CA GLN A 45 -5.75 10.70 11.09
C GLN A 45 -4.77 11.88 11.03
N THR A 46 -4.92 12.85 11.95
CA THR A 46 -3.99 13.99 12.04
C THR A 46 -2.58 13.54 12.39
N GLU A 47 -2.46 12.66 13.38
CA GLU A 47 -1.15 12.11 13.79
C GLU A 47 -0.54 11.27 12.68
N ALA A 48 -1.34 10.42 12.05
CA ALA A 48 -0.88 9.61 10.92
C ALA A 48 -0.38 10.49 9.77
N GLY A 49 -1.10 11.57 9.46
CA GLY A 49 -0.69 12.52 8.42
C GLY A 49 0.67 13.13 8.71
N ARG A 50 0.92 13.48 9.96
CA ARG A 50 2.20 14.04 10.38
C ARG A 50 3.33 13.03 10.23
N HIS A 51 3.13 11.80 10.68
CA HIS A 51 4.14 10.75 10.58
C HIS A 51 4.40 10.31 9.13
N CYS A 52 3.35 10.25 8.32
CA CYS A 52 3.46 9.82 6.92
C CYS A 52 3.83 10.96 5.97
N GLY A 53 3.80 12.21 6.42
CA GLY A 53 4.00 13.36 5.55
C GLY A 53 2.86 13.58 4.57
N LEU A 54 1.63 13.31 4.99
CA LEU A 54 0.43 13.39 4.15
C LEU A 54 -0.58 14.37 4.72
N THR A 55 -1.39 14.95 3.82
CA THR A 55 -2.59 15.68 4.21
C THR A 55 -3.65 14.72 4.74
N GLN A 56 -4.62 15.23 5.48
CA GLN A 56 -5.70 14.40 6.02
C GLN A 56 -6.50 13.66 4.94
N PRO A 57 -6.88 14.30 3.80
CA PRO A 57 -7.54 13.56 2.72
C PRO A 57 -6.69 12.41 2.16
N ARG A 58 -5.38 12.59 2.08
CA ARG A 58 -4.48 11.53 1.61
C ARG A 58 -4.36 10.39 2.61
N VAL A 59 -4.38 10.69 3.92
CA VAL A 59 -4.45 9.66 4.96
C VAL A 59 -5.73 8.85 4.81
N SER A 60 -6.86 9.52 4.56
CA SER A 60 -8.13 8.84 4.34
C SER A 60 -8.04 7.89 3.14
N ASP A 61 -7.47 8.33 2.02
CA ASP A 61 -7.26 7.48 0.85
C ASP A 61 -6.38 6.27 1.18
N LEU A 62 -5.31 6.49 1.94
CA LEU A 62 -4.40 5.43 2.36
C LEU A 62 -5.12 4.39 3.22
N MET A 63 -5.84 4.83 4.24
CA MET A 63 -6.52 3.94 5.19
C MET A 63 -7.70 3.20 4.55
N ARG A 64 -8.27 3.75 3.48
CA ARG A 64 -9.33 3.08 2.71
C ARG A 64 -8.79 2.11 1.66
N GLY A 65 -7.48 2.00 1.52
CA GLY A 65 -6.87 1.08 0.57
C GLY A 65 -7.01 1.51 -0.87
N ARG A 66 -7.10 2.82 -1.15
CA ARG A 66 -7.25 3.33 -2.51
C ARG A 66 -5.92 3.31 -3.24
N VAL A 67 -5.49 2.10 -3.59
CA VAL A 67 -4.16 1.83 -4.13
C VAL A 67 -3.88 2.57 -5.44
N SER A 68 -4.90 2.82 -6.26
CA SER A 68 -4.75 3.53 -7.53
C SER A 68 -4.34 4.99 -7.35
N ARG A 69 -4.49 5.55 -6.16
CA ARG A 69 -4.16 6.95 -5.86
C ARG A 69 -2.75 7.15 -5.35
N PHE A 70 -1.97 6.08 -5.25
CA PHE A 70 -0.59 6.13 -4.76
C PHE A 70 0.33 5.45 -5.75
N SER A 71 1.42 6.11 -6.12
CA SER A 71 2.48 5.45 -6.85
C SER A 71 3.29 4.56 -5.93
N LEU A 72 4.02 3.61 -6.49
CA LEU A 72 4.91 2.78 -5.70
C LEU A 72 5.96 3.64 -4.98
N ASP A 73 6.51 4.63 -5.67
CA ASP A 73 7.50 5.54 -5.08
C ASP A 73 6.94 6.29 -3.88
N ALA A 74 5.70 6.77 -3.98
CA ALA A 74 5.05 7.47 -2.88
C ALA A 74 4.89 6.55 -1.66
N LEU A 75 4.52 5.30 -1.89
CA LEU A 75 4.35 4.33 -0.80
C LEU A 75 5.69 3.95 -0.15
N VAL A 76 6.75 3.81 -0.94
CA VAL A 76 8.09 3.58 -0.41
C VAL A 76 8.52 4.75 0.47
N ASP A 77 8.26 5.97 0.03
CA ASP A 77 8.57 7.18 0.80
C ASP A 77 7.83 7.19 2.15
N ILE A 78 6.54 6.90 2.13
CA ILE A 78 5.73 6.83 3.34
C ILE A 78 6.28 5.75 4.29
N ALA A 79 6.54 4.56 3.78
CA ALA A 79 7.08 3.45 4.57
C ALA A 79 8.39 3.84 5.23
N THR A 80 9.26 4.51 4.50
CA THR A 80 10.56 4.96 5.02
C THR A 80 10.38 5.97 6.15
N LYS A 81 9.43 6.90 6.01
CA LYS A 81 9.12 7.87 7.07
C LYS A 81 8.59 7.19 8.33
N LEU A 82 7.94 6.05 8.18
CA LEU A 82 7.45 5.27 9.32
C LEU A 82 8.50 4.35 9.93
N GLY A 83 9.72 4.38 9.43
CA GLY A 83 10.81 3.55 9.93
C GLY A 83 10.84 2.15 9.34
N LEU A 84 10.06 1.88 8.30
CA LEU A 84 10.07 0.59 7.62
C LEU A 84 11.18 0.56 6.57
N ARG A 85 11.75 -0.62 6.38
CA ARG A 85 12.69 -0.87 5.28
C ARG A 85 11.97 -1.66 4.21
N VAL A 86 11.92 -1.11 3.00
CA VAL A 86 11.33 -1.78 1.85
C VAL A 86 12.42 -2.56 1.12
N THR A 87 12.23 -3.87 1.00
CA THR A 87 13.12 -4.74 0.24
C THR A 87 12.31 -5.47 -0.82
N LEU A 88 12.97 -5.84 -1.92
CA LEU A 88 12.32 -6.53 -3.02
C LEU A 88 12.84 -7.96 -3.11
N ALA A 89 11.91 -8.89 -3.33
CA ALA A 89 12.24 -10.26 -3.72
C ALA A 89 11.65 -10.50 -5.10
N ILE A 90 12.51 -10.77 -6.07
CA ILE A 90 12.10 -10.95 -7.46
C ILE A 90 12.33 -12.40 -7.83
N THR A 91 11.25 -13.05 -8.29
CA THR A 91 11.28 -14.45 -8.69
C THR A 91 10.70 -14.57 -10.10
N PRO A 92 11.02 -15.64 -10.84
CA PRO A 92 10.35 -15.90 -12.10
C PRO A 92 8.84 -16.02 -11.89
N ALA A 93 8.10 -15.46 -12.83
CA ALA A 93 6.64 -15.49 -12.77
C ALA A 93 6.08 -16.87 -13.14
#